data_8c15cb96eeb2dfc0df63c1d8c3db4c64
#
_entry.id   8c15cb96eeb2dfc0df63c1d8c3db4c64
#
_cell.length_a   1.000
_cell.length_b   1.000
_cell.length_c   1.000
_cell.angle_alpha   90.00
_cell.angle_beta   90.00
_cell.angle_gamma   90.00
#
_symmetry.space_group_name_H-M   'P 1'
#
loop_
_entity.id
_entity.type
_entity.pdbx_description
1 polymer ?
#
loop_
_entity_poly.entity_id
_entity_poly.type
_entity_poly.pdbx_seq_one_letter_code
_entity_poly.pdbx_strand_id
1 'polypeptide(L)'
;MKLEITEDAKQMIEKKLAEGDKIFLDYENGDSIFSSKGYSCGLDFVFKLILLGKESTGYDTSSYDIPLETSLGTVWINKSAEHYLDKNIKFSFDKSYYSLRLSGDSGLITGDVTIERK
;
A
#
# COMPACT_ATOMS: atom_id res chain seq x y z
N MET A 1 -14.72 -0.03 5.00
CA MET A 1 -13.34 0.41 5.25
C MET A 1 -13.05 1.70 4.48
N LYS A 2 -12.36 2.62 5.09
CA LYS A 2 -12.08 3.91 4.48
C LYS A 2 -10.57 4.21 4.57
N LEU A 3 -9.99 4.67 3.47
CA LEU A 3 -8.59 5.11 3.43
C LEU A 3 -8.54 6.59 3.11
N GLU A 4 -7.92 7.35 4.00
CA GLU A 4 -7.66 8.76 3.83
C GLU A 4 -6.18 8.95 3.50
N ILE A 5 -5.87 9.90 2.63
CA ILE A 5 -4.48 10.22 2.28
C ILE A 5 -4.29 11.71 2.51
N THR A 6 -3.33 12.06 3.38
CA THR A 6 -3.04 13.46 3.63
C THR A 6 -2.42 14.11 2.40
N GLU A 7 -2.48 15.43 2.31
CA GLU A 7 -1.99 16.15 1.12
C GLU A 7 -0.52 15.92 0.86
N ASP A 8 0.32 15.93 1.88
CA ASP A 8 1.75 15.71 1.72
C ASP A 8 2.06 14.25 1.33
N ALA A 9 1.33 13.29 1.88
CA ALA A 9 1.46 11.89 1.48
C ALA A 9 1.03 11.70 0.03
N LYS A 10 -0.06 12.36 -0.37
CA LYS A 10 -0.55 12.33 -1.75
C LYS A 10 0.50 12.84 -2.73
N GLN A 11 1.11 13.97 -2.42
CA GLN A 11 2.16 14.56 -3.27
C GLN A 11 3.35 13.61 -3.42
N MET A 12 3.75 12.96 -2.34
CA MET A 12 4.85 12.00 -2.38
C MET A 12 4.53 10.81 -3.28
N ILE A 13 3.32 10.29 -3.17
CA ILE A 13 2.90 9.14 -3.99
C ILE A 13 2.78 9.56 -5.45
N GLU A 14 2.20 10.72 -5.72
CA GLU A 14 2.01 11.22 -7.08
C GLU A 14 3.31 11.38 -7.85
N LYS A 15 4.41 11.70 -7.16
CA LYS A 15 5.73 11.81 -7.80
C LYS A 15 6.19 10.49 -8.43
N LYS A 16 5.70 9.38 -7.93
CA LYS A 16 6.08 8.04 -8.38
C LYS A 16 5.02 7.40 -9.27
N LEU A 17 3.85 7.99 -9.32
CA LEU A 17 2.71 7.47 -10.04
C LEU A 17 2.78 7.84 -11.52
N ALA A 18 2.55 6.88 -12.42
CA ALA A 18 2.47 7.11 -13.85
C ALA A 18 1.03 6.89 -14.31
N GLU A 19 0.69 7.46 -15.48
CA GLU A 19 -0.63 7.33 -16.04
C GLU A 19 -1.00 5.87 -16.28
N GLY A 20 -2.18 5.49 -15.85
CA GLY A 20 -2.68 4.12 -16.02
C GLY A 20 -2.24 3.15 -14.96
N ASP A 21 -1.44 3.59 -13.99
CA ASP A 21 -1.03 2.72 -12.88
C ASP A 21 -2.23 2.32 -12.03
N LYS A 22 -2.22 1.08 -11.59
CA LYS A 22 -3.11 0.59 -10.55
C LYS A 22 -2.37 0.61 -9.22
N ILE A 23 -3.08 0.95 -8.16
CA ILE A 23 -2.49 1.09 -6.83
C ILE A 23 -3.01 -0.05 -5.94
N PHE A 24 -2.08 -0.77 -5.31
CA PHE A 24 -2.41 -1.85 -4.38
C PHE A 24 -1.73 -1.58 -3.04
N LEU A 25 -2.47 -1.76 -1.96
CA LEU A 25 -1.88 -1.78 -0.63
C LEU A 25 -1.70 -3.25 -0.25
N ASP A 26 -0.46 -3.68 -0.25
CA ASP A 26 -0.09 -5.08 -0.08
C ASP A 26 0.46 -5.36 1.31
N TYR A 27 0.03 -6.49 1.89
CA TYR A 27 0.58 -6.99 3.14
C TYR A 27 1.63 -8.04 2.80
N GLU A 28 2.88 -7.72 3.10
CA GLU A 28 4.01 -8.60 2.80
C GLU A 28 4.20 -9.62 3.92
N ASN A 29 3.88 -10.86 3.64
CA ASN A 29 4.06 -11.97 4.59
C ASN A 29 4.90 -13.12 4.02
N GLY A 30 5.55 -12.86 2.87
CA GLY A 30 6.31 -13.88 2.16
C GLY A 30 5.52 -14.61 1.08
N ASP A 31 4.20 -14.55 1.13
CA ASP A 31 3.31 -15.27 0.18
C ASP A 31 2.64 -14.36 -0.83
N SER A 32 2.86 -13.05 -0.74
CA SER A 32 2.25 -12.10 -1.66
C SER A 32 2.79 -12.28 -3.08
N ILE A 33 1.94 -12.04 -4.08
CA ILE A 33 2.36 -12.05 -5.49
C ILE A 33 3.40 -10.97 -5.79
N PHE A 34 3.50 -9.97 -4.92
CA PHE A 34 4.46 -8.87 -5.06
C PHE A 34 5.71 -9.08 -4.18
N SER A 35 5.83 -10.21 -3.53
CA SER A 35 6.97 -10.49 -2.65
C SER A 35 8.27 -10.56 -3.45
N SER A 36 9.32 -9.98 -2.88
CA SER A 36 10.66 -10.06 -3.47
C SER A 36 11.25 -11.44 -3.21
N LYS A 37 11.93 -11.97 -4.24
CA LYS A 37 12.63 -13.23 -4.13
C LYS A 37 13.76 -13.12 -3.10
N GLY A 38 13.84 -14.09 -2.21
CA GLY A 38 14.86 -14.08 -1.17
C GLY A 38 14.51 -13.28 0.06
N TYR A 39 13.33 -12.72 0.10
CA TYR A 39 12.83 -12.06 1.30
C TYR A 39 12.67 -13.11 2.40
N SER A 40 13.50 -13.02 3.43
CA SER A 40 13.32 -13.87 4.60
C SER A 40 12.23 -13.24 5.45
N CYS A 41 11.21 -14.00 5.77
CA CYS A 41 10.12 -13.48 6.59
C CYS A 41 10.70 -13.00 7.92
N GLY A 42 10.78 -11.70 8.07
CA GLY A 42 11.01 -11.10 9.35
C GLY A 42 9.75 -11.27 10.19
N LEU A 43 9.89 -11.00 11.46
CA LEU A 43 8.74 -10.99 12.36
C LEU A 43 7.89 -9.74 12.18
N ASP A 44 8.32 -8.83 11.33
CA ASP A 44 7.66 -7.56 11.13
C ASP A 44 6.58 -7.64 10.06
N PHE A 45 5.43 -7.07 10.37
CA PHE A 45 4.35 -6.92 9.41
C PHE A 45 4.69 -5.74 8.51
N VAL A 46 4.92 -6.00 7.24
CA VAL A 46 5.31 -4.97 6.29
C VAL A 46 4.18 -4.71 5.31
N PHE A 47 3.72 -3.47 5.26
CA PHE A 47 2.82 -3.02 4.22
C PHE A 47 3.61 -2.31 3.14
N LYS A 48 3.23 -2.56 1.90
CA LYS A 48 3.84 -1.92 0.73
C LYS A 48 2.75 -1.29 -0.11
N LEU A 49 3.06 -0.16 -0.69
CA LEU A 49 2.20 0.45 -1.70
C LEU A 49 2.77 0.08 -3.06
N ILE A 50 2.03 -0.69 -3.82
CA ILE A 50 2.46 -1.19 -5.13
C ILE A 50 1.83 -0.35 -6.22
N LEU A 51 2.66 0.17 -7.10
CA LEU A 51 2.22 0.89 -8.30
C LEU A 51 2.44 -0.04 -9.50
N LEU A 52 1.37 -0.65 -9.98
CA LEU A 52 1.43 -1.60 -11.07
C LEU A 52 1.17 -0.90 -12.39
N GLY A 53 2.17 -0.85 -13.25
CA GLY A 53 2.07 -0.23 -14.56
C GLY A 53 1.09 -0.98 -15.47
N LYS A 54 0.43 -0.25 -16.34
CA LYS A 54 -0.57 -0.82 -17.26
C LYS A 54 0.03 -1.85 -18.24
N GLU A 55 1.32 -1.78 -18.47
CA GLU A 55 2.03 -2.71 -19.35
C GLU A 55 2.66 -3.88 -18.61
N SER A 56 2.59 -3.89 -17.29
CA SER A 56 3.11 -4.98 -16.48
C SER A 56 2.23 -6.21 -16.62
N THR A 57 2.85 -7.36 -16.85
CA THR A 57 2.16 -8.63 -17.00
C THR A 57 2.72 -9.66 -16.01
N GLY A 58 2.01 -10.76 -15.85
CA GLY A 58 2.47 -11.85 -14.98
C GLY A 58 2.00 -11.75 -13.54
N TYR A 59 1.19 -10.74 -13.21
CA TYR A 59 0.63 -10.59 -11.87
C TYR A 59 -0.87 -10.89 -11.90
N ASP A 60 -1.29 -11.90 -11.16
CA ASP A 60 -2.71 -12.20 -11.00
C ASP A 60 -3.25 -11.40 -9.80
N THR A 61 -3.90 -10.28 -10.08
CA THR A 61 -4.42 -9.38 -9.05
C THR A 61 -5.87 -9.65 -8.70
N SER A 62 -6.44 -10.76 -9.15
CA SER A 62 -7.86 -11.07 -8.94
C SER A 62 -8.27 -11.18 -7.47
N SER A 63 -7.34 -11.53 -6.58
CA SER A 63 -7.61 -11.59 -5.15
C SER A 63 -7.67 -10.21 -4.48
N TYR A 64 -7.18 -9.18 -5.17
CA TYR A 64 -7.21 -7.78 -4.69
C TYR A 64 -8.51 -7.14 -5.17
N ASP A 65 -9.61 -7.59 -4.61
CA ASP A 65 -10.97 -7.25 -5.05
C ASP A 65 -11.70 -6.28 -4.12
N ILE A 66 -11.03 -5.75 -3.12
CA ILE A 66 -11.62 -4.79 -2.18
C ILE A 66 -11.15 -3.39 -2.57
N PRO A 67 -12.03 -2.55 -3.14
CA PRO A 67 -11.65 -1.20 -3.54
C PRO A 67 -11.79 -0.22 -2.39
N LEU A 68 -10.78 0.66 -2.25
CA LEU A 68 -10.83 1.79 -1.34
C LEU A 68 -10.71 3.05 -2.17
N GLU A 69 -11.77 3.86 -2.19
CA GLU A 69 -11.76 5.11 -2.94
C GLU A 69 -10.99 6.18 -2.17
N THR A 70 -10.06 6.83 -2.85
CA THR A 70 -9.19 7.84 -2.25
C THR A 70 -9.05 9.05 -3.16
N SER A 71 -8.39 10.08 -2.67
CA SER A 71 -8.07 11.26 -3.48
C SER A 71 -7.08 10.96 -4.63
N LEU A 72 -6.41 9.81 -4.58
CA LEU A 72 -5.53 9.34 -5.67
C LEU A 72 -6.23 8.38 -6.63
N GLY A 73 -7.50 8.07 -6.39
CA GLY A 73 -8.22 7.06 -7.13
C GLY A 73 -8.44 5.82 -6.27
N THR A 74 -8.69 4.70 -6.92
CA THR A 74 -8.96 3.44 -6.22
C THR A 74 -7.68 2.77 -5.78
N VAL A 75 -7.60 2.42 -4.50
CA VAL A 75 -6.52 1.58 -3.95
C VAL A 75 -7.13 0.23 -3.63
N TRP A 76 -6.54 -0.83 -4.17
CA TRP A 76 -7.05 -2.19 -4.02
C TRP A 76 -6.35 -2.94 -2.92
N ILE A 77 -7.11 -3.69 -2.13
CA ILE A 77 -6.56 -4.57 -1.11
C ILE A 77 -7.17 -5.97 -1.25
N ASN A 78 -6.52 -6.96 -0.65
CA ASN A 78 -7.06 -8.30 -0.55
C ASN A 78 -7.53 -8.58 0.89
N LYS A 79 -8.13 -9.73 1.11
CA LYS A 79 -8.63 -10.11 2.43
C LYS A 79 -7.52 -10.25 3.46
N SER A 80 -6.35 -10.70 3.05
CA SER A 80 -5.21 -10.81 3.97
C SER A 80 -4.80 -9.45 4.52
N ALA A 81 -4.72 -8.44 3.65
CA ALA A 81 -4.42 -7.07 4.08
C ALA A 81 -5.55 -6.52 4.95
N GLU A 82 -6.81 -6.72 4.54
CA GLU A 82 -7.97 -6.23 5.28
C GLU A 82 -7.99 -6.73 6.73
N HIS A 83 -7.58 -7.96 6.93
CA HIS A 83 -7.57 -8.58 8.25
C HIS A 83 -6.70 -7.82 9.27
N TYR A 84 -5.64 -7.17 8.80
CA TYR A 84 -4.69 -6.44 9.65
C TYR A 84 -4.94 -4.93 9.66
N LEU A 85 -5.99 -4.46 8.98
CA LEU A 85 -6.29 -3.04 8.88
C LEU A 85 -7.54 -2.70 9.71
N ASP A 86 -7.57 -1.47 10.23
CA ASP A 86 -8.75 -0.93 10.90
C ASP A 86 -9.79 -0.48 9.86
N LYS A 87 -11.00 -0.19 10.32
CA LYS A 87 -12.05 0.32 9.43
C LYS A 87 -11.69 1.64 8.79
N ASN A 88 -11.02 2.49 9.55
CA ASN A 88 -10.54 3.78 9.07
C ASN A 88 -9.02 3.77 9.13
N ILE A 89 -8.38 3.95 7.99
CA ILE A 89 -6.93 3.99 7.88
C ILE A 89 -6.51 5.26 7.16
N LYS A 90 -5.27 5.68 7.39
CA LYS A 90 -4.75 6.92 6.84
C LYS A 90 -3.29 6.80 6.49
N PHE A 91 -2.94 7.27 5.30
CA PHE A 91 -1.56 7.54 4.93
C PHE A 91 -1.21 8.97 5.30
N SER A 92 -0.07 9.13 5.96
CA SER A 92 0.50 10.43 6.26
C SER A 92 2.00 10.40 5.97
N PHE A 93 2.62 11.57 5.86
CA PHE A 93 4.04 11.68 5.54
C PHE A 93 4.79 12.28 6.73
N ASP A 94 5.83 11.58 7.17
CA ASP A 94 6.70 12.07 8.24
C ASP A 94 7.92 12.75 7.62
N LYS A 95 7.96 14.08 7.71
CA LYS A 95 9.04 14.88 7.13
C LYS A 95 10.36 14.68 7.85
N SER A 96 10.33 14.36 9.15
CA SER A 96 11.55 14.16 9.94
C SER A 96 12.31 12.93 9.49
N TYR A 97 11.59 11.85 9.17
CA TYR A 97 12.18 10.59 8.75
C TYR A 97 12.02 10.34 7.26
N TYR A 98 11.36 11.25 6.56
CA TYR A 98 11.06 11.13 5.13
C TYR A 98 10.39 9.78 4.81
N SER A 99 9.39 9.44 5.60
CA SER A 99 8.70 8.15 5.48
C SER A 99 7.19 8.29 5.33
N LEU A 100 6.59 7.34 4.61
CA LEU A 100 5.15 7.24 4.47
C LEU A 100 4.62 6.36 5.62
N ARG A 101 3.69 6.90 6.40
CA ARG A 101 3.14 6.23 7.56
C ARG A 101 1.72 5.76 7.31
N LEU A 102 1.41 4.58 7.82
CA LEU A 102 0.06 4.04 7.78
C LEU A 102 -0.45 3.92 9.21
N SER A 103 -1.54 4.59 9.50
CA SER A 103 -2.17 4.54 10.81
C SER A 103 -3.64 4.19 10.68
N GLY A 104 -4.26 3.80 11.76
CA GLY A 104 -5.67 3.44 11.84
C GLY A 104 -6.30 3.92 13.13
N ASP A 105 -7.52 3.46 13.40
CA ASP A 105 -8.27 3.84 14.61
C ASP A 105 -7.53 3.46 15.90
N SER A 106 -6.78 2.37 15.87
CA SER A 106 -6.03 1.89 17.04
C SER A 106 -4.61 2.45 17.14
N GLY A 107 -4.19 3.30 16.19
CA GLY A 107 -2.90 3.94 16.22
C GLY A 107 -2.04 3.61 14.99
N LEU A 108 -0.72 3.74 15.14
CA LEU A 108 0.21 3.50 14.06
C LEU A 108 0.27 2.02 13.69
N ILE A 109 0.06 1.72 12.41
CA ILE A 109 0.17 0.37 11.87
C ILE A 109 1.57 0.13 11.36
N THR A 110 2.08 1.03 10.52
CA THR A 110 3.43 0.93 9.95
C THR A 110 4.04 2.33 9.84
N GLY A 111 5.24 2.50 10.37
CA GLY A 111 5.95 3.78 10.33
C GLY A 111 6.68 4.06 9.02
N ASP A 112 6.85 3.06 8.17
CA ASP A 112 7.58 3.19 6.91
C ASP A 112 6.99 2.25 5.87
N VAL A 113 6.04 2.77 5.11
CA VAL A 113 5.43 2.03 4.00
C VAL A 113 6.31 2.20 2.77
N THR A 114 6.81 1.12 2.24
CA THR A 114 7.64 1.13 1.03
C THR A 114 6.75 1.28 -0.20
N ILE A 115 7.15 2.14 -1.12
CA ILE A 115 6.48 2.28 -2.42
C ILE A 115 7.32 1.55 -3.46
N GLU A 116 6.73 0.55 -4.09
CA GLU A 116 7.41 -0.24 -5.10
C GLU A 116 6.67 -0.15 -6.44
N ARG A 117 7.42 -0.02 -7.51
CA ARG A 117 6.88 -0.01 -8.85
C ARG A 117 7.14 -1.37 -9.52
N LYS A 118 6.08 -1.99 -10.03
CA LYS A 118 6.17 -3.31 -10.70
C LYS A 118 5.83 -3.26 -12.18
#